data_946aae1c2d4b5225ba8a51b251ce3a77
#
_entry.id   946aae1c2d4b5225ba8a51b251ce3a77
#
_cell.length_a   1.000
_cell.length_b   1.000
_cell.length_c   1.000
_cell.angle_alpha   90.00
_cell.angle_beta   90.00
_cell.angle_gamma   90.00
#
_symmetry.space_group_name_H-M   'P 1'
#
loop_
_entity.id
_entity.type
_entity.pdbx_description
1 polymer ?
#
loop_
_entity_poly.entity_id
_entity_poly.type
_entity_poly.pdbx_seq_one_letter_code
_entity_poly.pdbx_strand_id
1 'polypeptide(L)'
;ILDIYYCNALNITNDLNIFKSRDDIKVNQKIDLDINYRQDKNLIEFINRFCQNSNDYIKALRPMIKNDIYVPTKSIYNQGQDPEIIKVIDLEEQIESILWEIDFLRNKKGLDYSDIAIVYPYNKKKLKNGKTIYFQYILRKALEEAKIPYMVAEDEITNITKKVGITISNIYGIKNLEYKAVIFCELEMLYNQTIGDTKQDYQINDFVGDLNKIYLAINASTSYLKIITTFNEDSSEIIKILIKSS
;
A
#
# COMPACT_ATOMS: atom_id res chain seq x y z
N ILE A 1 31.13 6.19 14.14
CA ILE A 1 29.73 6.61 14.27
C ILE A 1 28.97 5.87 13.19
N LEU A 2 27.96 5.09 13.59
CA LEU A 2 27.08 4.38 12.67
C LEU A 2 25.73 5.09 12.67
N ASP A 3 25.37 5.67 11.55
CA ASP A 3 24.03 6.25 11.38
C ASP A 3 23.08 5.15 10.91
N ILE A 4 22.05 4.88 11.71
CA ILE A 4 21.04 3.88 11.38
C ILE A 4 19.75 4.62 11.02
N TYR A 5 19.32 4.47 9.78
CA TYR A 5 18.02 4.96 9.29
C TYR A 5 17.00 3.83 9.40
N TYR A 6 15.94 4.07 10.15
CA TYR A 6 14.90 3.08 10.37
C TYR A 6 13.50 3.69 10.21
N CYS A 7 12.65 3.00 9.48
CA CYS A 7 11.24 3.32 9.35
C CYS A 7 10.38 2.15 9.85
N ASN A 8 9.67 2.35 10.96
CA ASN A 8 8.79 1.33 11.53
C ASN A 8 7.73 0.82 10.56
N ALA A 9 7.18 1.72 9.74
CA ALA A 9 6.13 1.39 8.78
C ALA A 9 6.62 0.52 7.60
N LEU A 10 7.93 0.46 7.34
CA LEU A 10 8.52 -0.42 6.32
C LEU A 10 8.74 -1.83 6.83
N ASN A 11 8.55 -2.08 8.12
CA ASN A 11 8.68 -3.41 8.71
C ASN A 11 7.39 -4.21 8.49
N ILE A 12 7.40 -5.07 7.48
CA ILE A 12 6.28 -5.98 7.15
C ILE A 12 6.27 -7.19 8.10
N THR A 13 7.38 -7.46 8.76
CA THR A 13 7.46 -8.45 9.82
C THR A 13 7.06 -7.79 11.14
N ASN A 14 6.32 -8.48 11.98
CA ASN A 14 5.68 -7.95 13.20
C ASN A 14 6.63 -7.43 14.29
N ASP A 15 7.89 -7.27 13.98
CA ASP A 15 8.91 -6.78 14.91
C ASP A 15 8.89 -5.24 14.94
N LEU A 16 7.96 -4.69 15.71
CA LEU A 16 7.68 -3.25 15.77
C LEU A 16 8.81 -2.41 16.37
N ASN A 17 9.87 -3.04 16.87
CA ASN A 17 10.96 -2.27 17.47
C ASN A 17 12.29 -3.04 17.52
N ILE A 18 13.05 -2.99 16.44
CA ILE A 18 14.41 -3.58 16.38
C ILE A 18 15.32 -3.09 17.51
N PHE A 19 15.13 -1.84 17.98
CA PHE A 19 15.96 -1.25 19.03
C PHE A 19 15.60 -1.72 20.43
N LYS A 20 14.37 -2.20 20.66
CA LYS A 20 13.98 -2.75 21.98
C LYS A 20 14.52 -4.15 22.23
N SER A 21 14.85 -4.90 21.18
CA SER A 21 15.40 -6.25 21.27
C SER A 21 16.94 -6.28 21.31
N ARG A 22 17.59 -5.12 21.25
CA ARG A 22 19.04 -4.98 21.15
C ARG A 22 19.57 -4.05 22.22
N ASP A 23 19.90 -4.62 23.40
CA ASP A 23 20.48 -3.87 24.53
C ASP A 23 21.89 -3.31 24.24
N ASP A 24 22.55 -3.83 23.19
CA ASP A 24 23.87 -3.39 22.73
C ASP A 24 23.84 -2.11 21.90
N ILE A 25 22.66 -1.67 21.44
CA ILE A 25 22.51 -0.43 20.66
C ILE A 25 22.07 0.73 21.55
N LYS A 26 22.98 1.68 21.79
CA LYS A 26 22.66 2.93 22.46
C LYS A 26 22.26 3.99 21.43
N VAL A 27 21.00 4.40 21.45
CA VAL A 27 20.51 5.52 20.64
C VAL A 27 20.86 6.83 21.34
N ASN A 28 21.83 7.55 20.81
CA ASN A 28 22.28 8.83 21.39
C ASN A 28 21.40 10.01 20.96
N GLN A 29 20.81 9.92 19.75
CA GLN A 29 19.95 10.98 19.21
C GLN A 29 18.91 10.36 18.27
N LYS A 30 17.66 10.85 18.34
CA LYS A 30 16.59 10.55 17.41
C LYS A 30 16.28 11.82 16.61
N ILE A 31 16.28 11.71 15.30
CA ILE A 31 15.87 12.77 14.39
C ILE A 31 14.65 12.26 13.62
N ASP A 32 13.54 12.96 13.74
CA ASP A 32 12.33 12.67 12.97
C ASP A 32 12.35 13.50 11.68
N LEU A 33 12.22 12.82 10.52
CA LEU A 33 12.11 13.47 9.23
C LEU A 33 10.64 13.76 8.95
N ASP A 34 10.21 14.99 9.13
CA ASP A 34 8.82 15.43 9.02
C ASP A 34 8.48 16.09 7.67
N ILE A 35 9.48 16.32 6.82
CA ILE A 35 9.33 16.94 5.51
C ILE A 35 9.45 15.90 4.41
N ASN A 36 8.42 15.83 3.56
CA ASN A 36 8.37 14.96 2.39
C ASN A 36 8.66 15.77 1.12
N TYR A 37 9.76 15.44 0.46
CA TYR A 37 10.23 16.08 -0.78
C TYR A 37 9.79 15.33 -2.04
N ARG A 38 9.05 14.24 -1.90
CA ARG A 38 8.78 13.31 -2.97
C ARG A 38 7.34 13.36 -3.48
N GLN A 39 6.39 13.51 -2.58
CA GLN A 39 4.97 13.30 -2.84
C GLN A 39 4.21 14.61 -2.86
N ASP A 40 3.21 14.68 -3.73
CA ASP A 40 2.31 15.81 -3.84
C ASP A 40 1.51 16.05 -2.54
N LYS A 41 1.05 17.28 -2.34
CA LYS A 41 0.35 17.69 -1.12
C LYS A 41 -0.88 16.83 -0.82
N ASN A 42 -1.78 16.69 -1.79
CA ASN A 42 -3.04 15.97 -1.58
C ASN A 42 -2.82 14.49 -1.27
N LEU A 43 -1.80 13.88 -1.90
CA LEU A 43 -1.40 12.52 -1.61
C LEU A 43 -0.87 12.39 -0.17
N ILE A 44 -0.04 13.32 0.28
CA ILE A 44 0.46 13.32 1.67
C ILE A 44 -0.66 13.55 2.67
N GLU A 45 -1.60 14.42 2.39
CA GLU A 45 -2.77 14.63 3.26
C GLU A 45 -3.62 13.36 3.39
N PHE A 46 -3.83 12.64 2.30
CA PHE A 46 -4.49 11.33 2.32
C PHE A 46 -3.71 10.32 3.16
N ILE A 47 -2.39 10.20 2.93
CA ILE A 47 -1.53 9.28 3.68
C ILE A 47 -1.54 9.63 5.18
N ASN A 48 -1.50 10.92 5.53
CA ASN A 48 -1.57 11.35 6.92
C ASN A 48 -2.92 10.99 7.58
N ARG A 49 -4.05 11.15 6.87
CA ARG A 49 -5.36 10.70 7.38
C ARG A 49 -5.39 9.19 7.57
N PHE A 50 -4.85 8.43 6.62
CA PHE A 50 -4.72 6.98 6.77
C PHE A 50 -3.87 6.61 8.00
N CYS A 51 -2.74 7.28 8.20
CA CYS A 51 -1.88 7.10 9.36
C CYS A 51 -2.60 7.41 10.67
N GLN A 52 -3.33 8.53 10.73
CA GLN A 52 -4.08 8.93 11.92
C GLN A 52 -5.19 7.92 12.23
N ASN A 53 -6.03 7.57 11.25
CA ASN A 53 -7.10 6.60 11.43
C ASN A 53 -6.56 5.23 11.86
N SER A 54 -5.41 4.82 11.32
CA SER A 54 -4.73 3.57 11.71
C SER A 54 -4.21 3.61 13.14
N ASN A 55 -3.55 4.71 13.54
CA ASN A 55 -3.05 4.90 14.90
C ASN A 55 -4.20 4.89 15.91
N ASP A 56 -5.30 5.60 15.63
CA ASP A 56 -6.47 5.67 16.50
C ASP A 56 -7.11 4.29 16.67
N TYR A 57 -7.24 3.53 15.58
CA TYR A 57 -7.78 2.18 15.64
C TYR A 57 -6.88 1.23 16.44
N ILE A 58 -5.56 1.27 16.21
CA ILE A 58 -4.60 0.45 16.96
C ILE A 58 -4.62 0.79 18.44
N LYS A 59 -4.68 2.07 18.82
CA LYS A 59 -4.78 2.51 20.23
C LYS A 59 -6.08 2.05 20.89
N ALA A 60 -7.19 2.08 20.13
CA ALA A 60 -8.46 1.55 20.60
C ALA A 60 -8.40 0.04 20.87
N LEU A 61 -7.66 -0.71 20.05
CA LEU A 61 -7.43 -2.13 20.23
C LEU A 61 -6.44 -2.44 21.38
N ARG A 62 -5.43 -1.60 21.53
CA ARG A 62 -4.35 -1.73 22.54
C ARG A 62 -4.11 -0.41 23.26
N PRO A 63 -4.90 -0.08 24.29
CA PRO A 63 -4.74 1.19 25.04
C PRO A 63 -3.37 1.38 25.69
N MET A 64 -2.59 0.31 25.82
CA MET A 64 -1.23 0.39 26.36
C MET A 64 -0.22 0.98 25.36
N ILE A 65 -0.54 1.02 24.07
CA ILE A 65 0.30 1.66 23.05
C ILE A 65 0.10 3.17 23.13
N LYS A 66 1.09 3.86 23.69
CA LYS A 66 1.04 5.32 23.88
C LYS A 66 1.53 6.11 22.68
N ASN A 67 2.47 5.54 21.92
CA ASN A 67 3.11 6.21 20.80
C ASN A 67 2.43 5.83 19.48
N ASP A 68 2.38 6.78 18.57
CA ASP A 68 1.94 6.54 17.20
C ASP A 68 2.93 5.61 16.47
N ILE A 69 2.40 4.67 15.68
CA ILE A 69 3.20 3.82 14.81
C ILE A 69 3.58 4.58 13.56
N TYR A 70 2.63 5.37 13.03
CA TYR A 70 2.81 6.19 11.85
C TYR A 70 2.95 7.65 12.24
N VAL A 71 3.98 8.31 11.71
CA VAL A 71 4.26 9.73 11.97
C VAL A 71 3.86 10.52 10.73
N PRO A 72 2.99 11.54 10.86
CA PRO A 72 2.59 12.37 9.73
C PRO A 72 3.77 13.20 9.22
N THR A 73 3.77 13.45 7.91
CA THR A 73 4.77 14.27 7.23
C THR A 73 4.12 15.45 6.50
N LYS A 74 4.91 16.45 6.11
CA LYS A 74 4.44 17.61 5.34
C LYS A 74 5.08 17.61 3.96
N SER A 75 4.27 17.76 2.91
CA SER A 75 4.80 17.96 1.57
C SER A 75 5.40 19.35 1.41
N ILE A 76 6.48 19.45 0.63
CA ILE A 76 7.01 20.76 0.16
C ILE A 76 6.16 21.33 -0.97
N TYR A 77 5.36 20.52 -1.63
CA TYR A 77 4.51 20.95 -2.75
C TYR A 77 3.20 21.54 -2.24
N ASN A 78 2.67 22.51 -2.98
CA ASN A 78 1.45 23.21 -2.62
C ASN A 78 0.20 22.70 -3.35
N GLN A 79 0.38 21.78 -4.30
CA GLN A 79 -0.68 21.21 -5.13
C GLN A 79 -0.46 19.71 -5.29
N GLY A 80 -1.49 19.01 -5.73
CA GLY A 80 -1.46 17.58 -6.02
C GLY A 80 -2.80 17.11 -6.57
N GLN A 81 -2.84 15.85 -6.95
CA GLN A 81 -4.07 15.17 -7.35
C GLN A 81 -4.63 14.42 -6.14
N ASP A 82 -5.93 14.50 -5.96
CA ASP A 82 -6.59 13.72 -4.92
C ASP A 82 -6.51 12.23 -5.25
N PRO A 83 -6.14 11.40 -4.28
CA PRO A 83 -6.29 9.96 -4.40
C PRO A 83 -7.75 9.58 -4.62
N GLU A 84 -7.98 8.59 -5.48
CA GLU A 84 -9.33 8.13 -5.80
C GLU A 84 -9.52 6.68 -5.34
N ILE A 85 -10.67 6.43 -4.68
CA ILE A 85 -11.11 5.09 -4.32
C ILE A 85 -12.25 4.69 -5.25
N ILE A 86 -12.01 3.67 -6.07
CA ILE A 86 -12.93 3.18 -7.08
C ILE A 86 -13.56 1.90 -6.56
N LYS A 87 -14.88 1.93 -6.40
CA LYS A 87 -15.65 0.76 -6.00
C LYS A 87 -16.00 -0.06 -7.23
N VAL A 88 -15.74 -1.35 -7.15
CA VAL A 88 -16.10 -2.36 -8.14
C VAL A 88 -16.91 -3.50 -7.52
N ILE A 89 -17.62 -4.25 -8.32
CA ILE A 89 -18.52 -5.33 -7.86
C ILE A 89 -17.75 -6.65 -7.75
N ASP A 90 -16.90 -6.92 -8.73
CA ASP A 90 -16.18 -8.19 -8.85
C ASP A 90 -14.81 -8.05 -9.52
N LEU A 91 -14.17 -9.18 -9.77
CA LEU A 91 -12.84 -9.22 -10.37
C LEU A 91 -12.84 -8.76 -11.83
N GLU A 92 -13.91 -9.01 -12.59
CA GLU A 92 -14.02 -8.62 -14.00
C GLU A 92 -14.07 -7.10 -14.11
N GLU A 93 -14.96 -6.46 -13.35
CA GLU A 93 -15.04 -5.00 -13.27
C GLU A 93 -13.76 -4.38 -12.73
N GLN A 94 -13.06 -5.07 -11.82
CA GLN A 94 -11.76 -4.61 -11.32
C GLN A 94 -10.71 -4.56 -12.44
N ILE A 95 -10.64 -5.59 -13.28
CA ILE A 95 -9.71 -5.60 -14.43
C ILE A 95 -10.08 -4.52 -15.45
N GLU A 96 -11.37 -4.35 -15.77
CA GLU A 96 -11.83 -3.28 -16.66
C GLU A 96 -11.47 -1.90 -16.11
N SER A 97 -11.68 -1.67 -14.83
CA SER A 97 -11.31 -0.42 -14.15
C SER A 97 -9.81 -0.17 -14.19
N ILE A 98 -8.98 -1.19 -14.01
CA ILE A 98 -7.52 -1.09 -14.14
C ILE A 98 -7.13 -0.64 -15.56
N LEU A 99 -7.69 -1.27 -16.58
CA LEU A 99 -7.40 -0.92 -17.97
C LEU A 99 -7.86 0.51 -18.30
N TRP A 100 -9.02 0.91 -17.80
CA TRP A 100 -9.53 2.27 -17.95
C TRP A 100 -8.62 3.31 -17.28
N GLU A 101 -8.17 3.06 -16.06
CA GLU A 101 -7.26 3.95 -15.35
C GLU A 101 -5.88 4.07 -16.04
N ILE A 102 -5.38 2.98 -16.60
CA ILE A 102 -4.16 3.02 -17.42
C ILE A 102 -4.34 3.94 -18.62
N ASP A 103 -5.46 3.78 -19.35
CA ASP A 103 -5.77 4.64 -20.51
C ASP A 103 -5.89 6.11 -20.09
N PHE A 104 -6.60 6.39 -18.99
CA PHE A 104 -6.74 7.72 -18.45
C PHE A 104 -5.38 8.35 -18.06
N LEU A 105 -4.53 7.61 -17.34
CA LEU A 105 -3.21 8.07 -16.93
C LEU A 105 -2.30 8.35 -18.14
N ARG A 106 -2.38 7.50 -19.18
CA ARG A 106 -1.63 7.67 -20.43
C ARG A 106 -2.14 8.86 -21.23
N ASN A 107 -3.41 8.88 -21.56
CA ASN A 107 -3.96 9.76 -22.59
C ASN A 107 -4.42 11.12 -22.03
N LYS A 108 -4.81 11.20 -20.75
CA LYS A 108 -5.25 12.44 -20.12
C LYS A 108 -4.19 13.07 -19.23
N LYS A 109 -3.33 12.29 -18.61
CA LYS A 109 -2.27 12.78 -17.72
C LYS A 109 -0.88 12.76 -18.37
N GLY A 110 -0.73 12.13 -19.53
CA GLY A 110 0.52 12.11 -20.32
C GLY A 110 1.65 11.30 -19.68
N LEU A 111 1.31 10.33 -18.82
CA LEU A 111 2.31 9.48 -18.19
C LEU A 111 2.82 8.41 -19.16
N ASP A 112 4.07 8.00 -19.00
CA ASP A 112 4.59 6.83 -19.69
C ASP A 112 4.18 5.54 -18.96
N TYR A 113 4.11 4.40 -19.68
CA TYR A 113 3.82 3.11 -19.04
C TYR A 113 4.81 2.81 -17.90
N SER A 114 6.06 3.20 -18.04
CA SER A 114 7.09 3.03 -17.01
C SER A 114 6.88 3.89 -15.76
N ASP A 115 6.01 4.90 -15.82
CA ASP A 115 5.62 5.73 -14.68
C ASP A 115 4.53 5.10 -13.82
N ILE A 116 3.93 3.98 -14.28
CA ILE A 116 2.75 3.36 -13.68
C ILE A 116 3.12 2.02 -13.04
N ALA A 117 2.65 1.79 -11.82
CA ALA A 117 2.68 0.48 -11.19
C ALA A 117 1.28 0.00 -10.81
N ILE A 118 1.04 -1.30 -10.98
CA ILE A 118 -0.14 -1.99 -10.46
C ILE A 118 0.31 -2.84 -9.29
N VAL A 119 -0.24 -2.56 -8.12
CA VAL A 119 0.17 -3.18 -6.85
C VAL A 119 -1.00 -3.95 -6.26
N TYR A 120 -0.74 -5.14 -5.74
CA TYR A 120 -1.71 -5.99 -5.07
C TYR A 120 -1.08 -6.68 -3.84
N PRO A 121 -1.89 -7.07 -2.83
CA PRO A 121 -1.33 -7.59 -1.57
C PRO A 121 -0.59 -8.91 -1.70
N TYR A 122 -1.17 -9.87 -2.40
CA TYR A 122 -0.66 -11.25 -2.47
C TYR A 122 -0.79 -11.86 -3.86
N ASN A 123 0.14 -12.75 -4.21
CA ASN A 123 0.10 -13.47 -5.49
C ASN A 123 -1.06 -14.47 -5.60
N LYS A 124 -1.55 -14.99 -4.46
CA LYS A 124 -2.54 -16.07 -4.40
C LYS A 124 -3.78 -15.63 -3.65
N LYS A 125 -4.96 -15.89 -4.22
CA LYS A 125 -6.26 -15.72 -3.57
C LYS A 125 -6.97 -17.06 -3.52
N LYS A 126 -7.33 -17.52 -2.31
CA LYS A 126 -8.15 -18.72 -2.12
C LYS A 126 -9.61 -18.32 -2.11
N LEU A 127 -10.38 -18.82 -3.06
CA LEU A 127 -11.82 -18.58 -3.13
C LEU A 127 -12.60 -19.44 -2.12
N LYS A 128 -13.84 -19.03 -1.82
CA LYS A 128 -14.74 -19.78 -0.92
C LYS A 128 -15.00 -21.22 -1.37
N ASN A 129 -14.94 -21.50 -2.67
CA ASN A 129 -15.08 -22.83 -3.27
C ASN A 129 -13.79 -23.68 -3.24
N GLY A 130 -12.74 -23.21 -2.55
CA GLY A 130 -11.46 -23.90 -2.41
C GLY A 130 -10.50 -23.72 -3.60
N LYS A 131 -10.93 -23.12 -4.71
CA LYS A 131 -10.04 -22.82 -5.84
C LYS A 131 -9.05 -21.72 -5.48
N THR A 132 -7.84 -21.81 -6.01
CA THR A 132 -6.81 -20.76 -5.90
C THR A 132 -6.77 -19.98 -7.21
N ILE A 133 -6.88 -18.67 -7.10
CA ILE A 133 -6.66 -17.74 -8.23
C ILE A 133 -5.33 -17.04 -8.01
N TYR A 134 -4.62 -16.84 -9.11
CA TYR A 134 -3.43 -16.02 -9.16
C TYR A 134 -3.78 -14.75 -9.93
N PHE A 135 -4.08 -13.67 -9.22
CA PHE A 135 -4.46 -12.39 -9.81
C PHE A 135 -3.48 -11.90 -10.87
N GLN A 136 -2.20 -12.05 -10.60
CA GLN A 136 -1.13 -11.70 -11.53
C GLN A 136 -1.31 -12.29 -12.93
N TYR A 137 -1.75 -13.56 -13.04
CA TYR A 137 -1.94 -14.18 -14.36
C TYR A 137 -3.14 -13.62 -15.10
N ILE A 138 -4.23 -13.32 -14.38
CA ILE A 138 -5.43 -12.71 -14.96
C ILE A 138 -5.09 -11.32 -15.48
N LEU A 139 -4.42 -10.51 -14.66
CA LEU A 139 -3.99 -9.17 -15.02
C LEU A 139 -3.06 -9.18 -16.25
N ARG A 140 -2.05 -10.06 -16.26
CA ARG A 140 -1.12 -10.18 -17.39
C ARG A 140 -1.85 -10.49 -18.70
N LYS A 141 -2.78 -11.45 -18.68
CA LYS A 141 -3.59 -11.81 -19.82
C LYS A 141 -4.38 -10.60 -20.34
N ALA A 142 -5.02 -9.84 -19.46
CA ALA A 142 -5.76 -8.63 -19.84
C ALA A 142 -4.85 -7.55 -20.46
N LEU A 143 -3.66 -7.34 -19.92
CA LEU A 143 -2.68 -6.40 -20.49
C LEU A 143 -2.16 -6.87 -21.85
N GLU A 144 -1.93 -8.18 -22.02
CA GLU A 144 -1.52 -8.77 -23.32
C GLU A 144 -2.60 -8.60 -24.40
N GLU A 145 -3.85 -8.87 -24.05
CA GLU A 145 -5.01 -8.66 -24.94
C GLU A 145 -5.17 -7.18 -25.31
N ALA A 146 -4.94 -6.28 -24.38
CA ALA A 146 -4.95 -4.82 -24.61
C ALA A 146 -3.67 -4.29 -25.27
N LYS A 147 -2.66 -5.15 -25.54
CA LYS A 147 -1.34 -4.77 -26.09
C LYS A 147 -0.60 -3.72 -25.25
N ILE A 148 -0.77 -3.76 -23.94
CA ILE A 148 -0.10 -2.87 -23.02
C ILE A 148 1.20 -3.53 -22.55
N PRO A 149 2.37 -2.88 -22.74
CA PRO A 149 3.64 -3.44 -22.28
C PRO A 149 3.73 -3.43 -20.77
N TYR A 150 4.19 -4.53 -20.19
CA TYR A 150 4.36 -4.67 -18.75
C TYR A 150 5.63 -5.42 -18.38
N MET A 151 6.03 -5.29 -17.12
CA MET A 151 7.05 -6.10 -16.47
C MET A 151 6.54 -6.53 -15.09
N VAL A 152 7.02 -7.68 -14.62
CA VAL A 152 6.71 -8.19 -13.26
C VAL A 152 7.91 -7.97 -12.37
N ALA A 153 7.72 -7.27 -11.25
CA ALA A 153 8.73 -7.18 -10.22
C ALA A 153 8.69 -8.46 -9.37
N GLU A 154 9.77 -9.22 -9.38
CA GLU A 154 9.95 -10.39 -8.52
C GLU A 154 10.60 -9.97 -7.20
N ASP A 155 10.33 -10.69 -6.12
CA ASP A 155 10.79 -10.37 -4.77
C ASP A 155 12.33 -10.28 -4.66
N GLU A 156 13.06 -10.91 -5.56
CA GLU A 156 14.53 -10.98 -5.56
C GLU A 156 15.21 -9.97 -6.50
N ILE A 157 14.44 -9.28 -7.35
CA ILE A 157 15.02 -8.32 -8.31
C ILE A 157 15.06 -6.93 -7.69
N THR A 158 16.09 -6.68 -6.89
CA THR A 158 16.35 -5.37 -6.29
C THR A 158 16.89 -4.31 -7.28
N ASN A 159 17.23 -4.70 -8.51
CA ASN A 159 17.84 -3.82 -9.50
C ASN A 159 16.98 -3.69 -10.77
N ILE A 160 15.79 -3.10 -10.63
CA ILE A 160 15.03 -2.65 -11.81
C ILE A 160 15.71 -1.38 -12.35
N THR A 161 16.82 -1.56 -13.03
CA THR A 161 17.59 -0.45 -13.61
C THR A 161 16.95 0.13 -14.86
N LYS A 162 16.02 -0.61 -15.49
CA LYS A 162 15.31 -0.15 -16.69
C LYS A 162 13.85 -0.61 -16.62
N LYS A 163 12.96 0.33 -16.34
CA LYS A 163 11.52 0.11 -16.37
C LYS A 163 11.05 0.07 -17.83
N VAL A 164 10.56 -1.07 -18.29
CA VAL A 164 9.98 -1.24 -19.63
C VAL A 164 8.52 -1.62 -19.47
N GLY A 165 7.62 -0.67 -19.74
CA GLY A 165 6.18 -0.88 -19.56
C GLY A 165 5.72 -0.69 -18.11
N ILE A 166 4.46 -1.05 -17.86
CA ILE A 166 3.83 -1.00 -16.53
C ILE A 166 4.49 -2.01 -15.60
N THR A 167 4.79 -1.64 -14.37
CA THR A 167 5.27 -2.58 -13.37
C THR A 167 4.10 -3.25 -12.66
N ILE A 168 4.02 -4.57 -12.73
CA ILE A 168 3.10 -5.39 -11.93
C ILE A 168 3.88 -5.93 -10.73
N SER A 169 3.39 -5.69 -9.52
CA SER A 169 4.07 -6.12 -8.30
C SER A 169 3.11 -6.47 -7.19
N ASN A 170 3.47 -7.48 -6.40
CA ASN A 170 2.92 -7.56 -5.06
C ASN A 170 3.58 -6.51 -4.14
N ILE A 171 3.03 -6.36 -2.94
CA ILE A 171 3.52 -5.36 -1.97
C ILE A 171 5.00 -5.59 -1.59
N TYR A 172 5.48 -6.83 -1.60
CA TYR A 172 6.86 -7.11 -1.23
C TYR A 172 7.84 -6.66 -2.32
N GLY A 173 7.50 -6.87 -3.59
CA GLY A 173 8.31 -6.45 -4.72
C GLY A 173 8.28 -4.95 -5.00
N ILE A 174 7.26 -4.20 -4.52
CA ILE A 174 7.17 -2.74 -4.70
C ILE A 174 8.03 -1.97 -3.69
N LYS A 175 8.48 -2.62 -2.63
CA LYS A 175 9.25 -1.97 -1.57
C LYS A 175 10.48 -1.25 -2.13
N ASN A 176 10.67 0.01 -1.73
CA ASN A 176 11.74 0.92 -2.19
C ASN A 176 11.67 1.31 -3.68
N LEU A 177 10.58 1.04 -4.36
CA LEU A 177 10.32 1.54 -5.71
C LEU A 177 9.38 2.73 -5.67
N GLU A 178 9.50 3.60 -6.67
CA GLU A 178 8.71 4.82 -6.79
C GLU A 178 8.16 4.95 -8.19
N TYR A 179 6.89 5.37 -8.27
CA TYR A 179 6.16 5.56 -9.53
C TYR A 179 5.34 6.84 -9.46
N LYS A 180 5.18 7.53 -10.59
CA LYS A 180 4.28 8.69 -10.64
C LYS A 180 2.84 8.31 -10.35
N ALA A 181 2.43 7.13 -10.81
CA ALA A 181 1.10 6.60 -10.57
C ALA A 181 1.15 5.18 -10.01
N VAL A 182 0.32 4.93 -9.00
CA VAL A 182 0.07 3.59 -8.46
C VAL A 182 -1.41 3.28 -8.56
N ILE A 183 -1.73 2.13 -9.14
CA ILE A 183 -3.05 1.50 -9.11
C ILE A 183 -2.97 0.37 -8.08
N PHE A 184 -3.58 0.57 -6.93
CA PHE A 184 -3.59 -0.41 -5.84
C PHE A 184 -4.92 -1.16 -5.85
N CYS A 185 -4.88 -2.47 -5.99
CA CYS A 185 -6.06 -3.32 -6.21
C CYS A 185 -6.02 -4.60 -5.38
N GLU A 186 -7.07 -5.42 -5.46
CA GLU A 186 -7.20 -6.71 -4.74
C GLU A 186 -7.08 -6.60 -3.21
N LEU A 187 -7.55 -5.49 -2.62
CA LEU A 187 -7.47 -5.24 -1.18
C LEU A 187 -8.28 -6.25 -0.37
N GLU A 188 -9.26 -6.90 -0.98
CA GLU A 188 -10.07 -7.98 -0.39
C GLU A 188 -9.23 -9.18 0.05
N MET A 189 -8.00 -9.28 -0.46
CA MET A 189 -7.04 -10.31 -0.03
C MET A 189 -6.39 -10.00 1.32
N LEU A 190 -6.46 -8.75 1.80
CA LEU A 190 -5.99 -8.36 3.12
C LEU A 190 -6.95 -8.88 4.19
N TYR A 191 -6.56 -8.70 5.45
CA TYR A 191 -7.27 -9.22 6.61
C TYR A 191 -8.78 -8.92 6.58
N ASN A 192 -9.58 -9.96 6.33
CA ASN A 192 -11.03 -9.86 6.11
C ASN A 192 -11.87 -10.25 7.34
N GLN A 193 -11.26 -10.38 8.52
CA GLN A 193 -11.97 -10.73 9.74
C GLN A 193 -12.18 -9.49 10.61
N THR A 194 -13.40 -9.28 11.04
CA THR A 194 -13.69 -8.37 12.15
C THR A 194 -12.96 -8.90 13.39
N ILE A 195 -12.10 -8.09 13.97
CA ILE A 195 -11.44 -8.46 15.22
C ILE A 195 -12.51 -8.44 16.31
N GLY A 196 -12.95 -9.60 16.75
CA GLY A 196 -13.97 -9.75 17.80
C GLY A 196 -13.50 -9.23 19.18
N ASP A 197 -14.41 -9.24 20.16
CA ASP A 197 -14.15 -8.71 21.51
C ASP A 197 -13.06 -9.46 22.28
N THR A 198 -12.78 -10.71 21.91
CA THR A 198 -11.66 -11.50 22.44
C THR A 198 -10.48 -11.48 21.50
N LYS A 199 -9.81 -10.32 21.43
CA LYS A 199 -8.69 -10.13 20.51
C LYS A 199 -7.45 -10.82 21.04
N GLN A 200 -6.98 -11.82 20.30
CA GLN A 200 -5.70 -12.43 20.61
C GLN A 200 -4.56 -11.55 20.05
N ASP A 201 -3.43 -11.52 20.74
CA ASP A 201 -2.31 -10.64 20.38
C ASP A 201 -1.79 -10.87 18.94
N TYR A 202 -1.79 -12.13 18.46
CA TYR A 202 -1.36 -12.43 17.09
C TYR A 202 -2.29 -11.82 16.03
N GLN A 203 -3.62 -11.78 16.28
CA GLN A 203 -4.58 -11.19 15.34
C GLN A 203 -4.36 -9.68 15.17
N ILE A 204 -3.97 -9.00 16.25
CA ILE A 204 -3.65 -7.57 16.20
C ILE A 204 -2.34 -7.34 15.44
N ASN A 205 -1.35 -8.21 15.62
CA ASN A 205 -0.09 -8.12 14.90
C ASN A 205 -0.29 -8.33 13.39
N ASP A 206 -1.12 -9.30 12.99
CA ASP A 206 -1.46 -9.53 11.60
C ASP A 206 -2.20 -8.33 10.99
N PHE A 207 -3.12 -7.72 11.76
CA PHE A 207 -3.82 -6.51 11.37
C PHE A 207 -2.86 -5.33 11.15
N VAL A 208 -1.92 -5.09 12.07
CA VAL A 208 -0.88 -4.06 11.92
C VAL A 208 0.02 -4.38 10.73
N GLY A 209 0.36 -5.65 10.51
CA GLY A 209 1.09 -6.10 9.33
C GLY A 209 0.38 -5.75 8.02
N ASP A 210 -0.94 -5.92 7.97
CA ASP A 210 -1.74 -5.57 6.79
C ASP A 210 -1.88 -4.05 6.61
N LEU A 211 -2.01 -3.27 7.69
CA LEU A 211 -1.92 -1.80 7.60
C LEU A 211 -0.57 -1.33 7.05
N ASN A 212 0.53 -1.96 7.47
CA ASN A 212 1.86 -1.67 6.95
C ASN A 212 1.97 -1.97 5.44
N LYS A 213 1.31 -3.03 4.96
CA LYS A 213 1.25 -3.36 3.52
C LYS A 213 0.54 -2.26 2.73
N ILE A 214 -0.61 -1.77 3.23
CA ILE A 214 -1.30 -0.64 2.61
C ILE A 214 -0.40 0.59 2.60
N TYR A 215 0.20 0.93 3.74
CA TYR A 215 1.11 2.07 3.86
C TYR A 215 2.24 2.01 2.83
N LEU A 216 2.85 0.83 2.62
CA LEU A 216 3.89 0.65 1.61
C LEU A 216 3.37 0.88 0.20
N ALA A 217 2.19 0.32 -0.14
CA ALA A 217 1.60 0.44 -1.47
C ALA A 217 1.26 1.90 -1.80
N ILE A 218 0.58 2.62 -0.89
CA ILE A 218 0.20 4.02 -1.12
C ILE A 218 1.40 4.96 -1.17
N ASN A 219 2.47 4.65 -0.42
CA ASN A 219 3.71 5.43 -0.43
C ASN A 219 4.58 5.18 -1.66
N ALA A 220 4.33 4.17 -2.46
CA ALA A 220 5.04 3.96 -3.72
C ALA A 220 4.62 4.97 -4.81
N SER A 221 3.50 5.65 -4.65
CA SER A 221 3.05 6.73 -5.53
C SER A 221 3.70 8.06 -5.17
N THR A 222 4.01 8.87 -6.18
CA THR A 222 4.47 10.25 -5.98
C THR A 222 3.41 11.30 -6.32
N SER A 223 2.46 10.99 -7.21
CA SER A 223 1.45 11.96 -7.68
C SER A 223 0.04 11.37 -7.81
N TYR A 224 -0.11 10.23 -8.45
CA TYR A 224 -1.43 9.66 -8.74
C TYR A 224 -1.63 8.35 -8.00
N LEU A 225 -2.64 8.30 -7.14
CA LEU A 225 -3.02 7.08 -6.43
C LEU A 225 -4.47 6.71 -6.77
N LYS A 226 -4.63 5.53 -7.36
CA LYS A 226 -5.93 4.92 -7.67
C LYS A 226 -6.06 3.64 -6.84
N ILE A 227 -7.11 3.55 -6.06
CA ILE A 227 -7.37 2.39 -5.21
C ILE A 227 -8.64 1.73 -5.71
N ILE A 228 -8.53 0.51 -6.24
CA ILE A 228 -9.65 -0.23 -6.81
C ILE A 228 -9.99 -1.38 -5.88
N THR A 229 -11.18 -1.42 -5.34
CA THR A 229 -11.58 -2.43 -4.36
C THR A 229 -13.08 -2.71 -4.38
N THR A 230 -13.44 -3.94 -4.07
CA THR A 230 -14.82 -4.28 -3.71
C THR A 230 -15.01 -3.91 -2.24
N PHE A 231 -16.00 -3.09 -1.90
CA PHE A 231 -16.32 -2.83 -0.51
C PHE A 231 -17.81 -2.63 -0.29
N ASN A 232 -18.28 -2.99 0.89
CA ASN A 232 -19.63 -2.84 1.37
C ASN A 232 -19.61 -2.61 2.89
N GLU A 233 -20.78 -2.61 3.53
CA GLU A 233 -20.90 -2.46 5.00
C GLU A 233 -20.19 -3.56 5.79
N ASP A 234 -20.08 -4.77 5.20
CA ASP A 234 -19.41 -5.94 5.79
C ASP A 234 -17.90 -5.99 5.51
N SER A 235 -17.36 -4.98 4.84
CA SER A 235 -15.93 -4.92 4.55
C SER A 235 -15.07 -4.88 5.81
N SER A 236 -13.85 -5.38 5.69
CA SER A 236 -12.90 -5.40 6.81
C SER A 236 -12.61 -4.00 7.35
N GLU A 237 -12.25 -3.90 8.62
CA GLU A 237 -11.88 -2.63 9.26
C GLU A 237 -10.71 -1.94 8.56
N ILE A 238 -9.81 -2.71 7.95
CA ILE A 238 -8.70 -2.18 7.15
C ILE A 238 -9.22 -1.36 5.96
N ILE A 239 -10.19 -1.91 5.22
CA ILE A 239 -10.81 -1.21 4.08
C ILE A 239 -11.59 0.00 4.57
N LYS A 240 -12.32 -0.11 5.69
CA LYS A 240 -13.04 1.02 6.29
C LYS A 240 -12.10 2.17 6.70
N ILE A 241 -10.95 1.84 7.31
CA ILE A 241 -9.93 2.83 7.65
C ILE A 241 -9.45 3.56 6.40
N LEU A 242 -9.17 2.83 5.32
CA LEU A 242 -8.70 3.40 4.05
C LEU A 242 -9.76 4.32 3.43
N ILE A 243 -11.01 3.88 3.36
CA ILE A 243 -12.13 4.67 2.81
C ILE A 243 -12.36 5.94 3.63
N LYS A 244 -12.29 5.85 4.97
CA LYS A 244 -12.44 7.01 5.85
C LYS A 244 -11.32 8.05 5.64
N SER A 245 -10.23 7.67 4.99
CA SER A 245 -9.06 8.53 4.75
C SER A 245 -9.14 9.30 3.43
N SER A 246 -10.10 8.96 2.56
CA SER A 246 -10.37 9.67 1.30
C SER A 246 -11.00 11.06 1.50
#